data_5dbdbd60079c64bdb822e610c0c8e1f4
#
_entry.id   5dbdbd60079c64bdb822e610c0c8e1f4
#
_cell.length_a   1.000
_cell.length_b   1.000
_cell.length_c   1.000
_cell.angle_alpha   90.00
_cell.angle_beta   90.00
_cell.angle_gamma   90.00
#
_symmetry.space_group_name_H-M   'P 1'
#
loop_
_entity.id
_entity.type
_entity.pdbx_description
1 polymer ?
#
loop_
_entity_poly.entity_id
_entity_poly.type
_entity_poly.pdbx_seq_one_letter_code
_entity_poly.pdbx_strand_id
1 'polypeptide(L)'
;TVEQLVDITIESAQSYRMLTGFEPKVALLSYSTKGSAKNEAIDKLNVVLEKLKEMNVDFEVDGEFQLDAALIPEVANIKAPDSKVAGHANVLIFPNLEAGNIGYKIAQRFGDALAIGPVTQGLQKPVNDLSRGSTVEDIVGTIIVTCMQAK
;
A
#
# COMPACT_ATOMS: atom_id res chain seq x y z
N THR A 1 -3.01 -13.32 7.41
CA THR A 1 -4.48 -13.53 7.54
C THR A 1 -5.26 -12.36 6.95
N VAL A 2 -6.60 -12.47 6.90
CA VAL A 2 -7.50 -11.36 6.49
C VAL A 2 -7.37 -10.21 7.49
N GLU A 3 -7.40 -10.51 8.78
CA GLU A 3 -7.31 -9.53 9.86
C GLU A 3 -6.02 -8.72 9.76
N GLN A 4 -4.89 -9.38 9.55
CA GLN A 4 -3.60 -8.70 9.37
C GLN A 4 -3.59 -7.76 8.16
N LEU A 5 -4.21 -8.15 7.04
CA LEU A 5 -4.29 -7.26 5.87
C LEU A 5 -5.24 -6.07 6.10
N VAL A 6 -6.31 -6.25 6.87
CA VAL A 6 -7.17 -5.14 7.30
C VAL A 6 -6.37 -4.15 8.14
N ASP A 7 -5.66 -4.63 9.16
CA ASP A 7 -4.83 -3.79 10.04
C ASP A 7 -3.73 -3.07 9.23
N ILE A 8 -2.99 -3.81 8.39
CA ILE A 8 -1.96 -3.23 7.51
C ILE A 8 -2.56 -2.13 6.62
N THR A 9 -3.75 -2.33 6.08
CA THR A 9 -4.40 -1.35 5.21
C THR A 9 -4.72 -0.06 5.97
N ILE A 10 -5.29 -0.18 7.16
CA ILE A 10 -5.62 0.98 8.02
C ILE A 10 -4.35 1.72 8.45
N GLU A 11 -3.36 1.02 8.95
CA GLU A 11 -2.09 1.59 9.38
C GLU A 11 -1.32 2.26 8.22
N SER A 12 -1.38 1.67 7.01
CA SER A 12 -0.74 2.26 5.84
C SER A 12 -1.43 3.55 5.39
N ALA A 13 -2.75 3.61 5.44
CA ALA A 13 -3.51 4.82 5.14
C ALA A 13 -3.18 5.94 6.14
N GLN A 14 -3.13 5.62 7.43
CA GLN A 14 -2.77 6.57 8.48
C GLN A 14 -1.33 7.07 8.33
N SER A 15 -0.39 6.16 8.08
CA SER A 15 1.02 6.50 7.83
C SER A 15 1.18 7.42 6.63
N TYR A 16 0.48 7.13 5.53
CA TYR A 16 0.51 7.97 4.34
C TYR A 16 0.00 9.38 4.64
N ARG A 17 -1.15 9.50 5.31
CA ARG A 17 -1.73 10.78 5.71
C ARG A 17 -0.78 11.56 6.62
N MET A 18 -0.19 10.91 7.62
CA MET A 18 0.74 11.52 8.57
C MET A 18 2.03 12.01 7.87
N LEU A 19 2.58 11.23 6.95
CA LEU A 19 3.85 11.55 6.28
C LEU A 19 3.70 12.60 5.17
N THR A 20 2.57 12.60 4.46
CA THR A 20 2.41 13.42 3.26
C THR A 20 1.43 14.60 3.44
N GLY A 21 0.51 14.50 4.39
CA GLY A 21 -0.59 15.45 4.56
C GLY A 21 -1.70 15.30 3.50
N PHE A 22 -1.62 14.29 2.61
CA PHE A 22 -2.63 14.02 1.59
C PHE A 22 -3.58 12.90 2.00
N GLU A 23 -4.79 12.90 1.40
CA GLU A 23 -5.76 11.82 1.61
C GLU A 23 -5.34 10.54 0.92
N PRO A 24 -5.36 9.39 1.63
CA PRO A 24 -5.00 8.11 1.07
C PRO A 24 -6.09 7.59 0.12
N LYS A 25 -5.65 7.08 -1.02
CA LYS A 25 -6.42 6.27 -1.97
C LYS A 25 -5.77 4.91 -2.05
N VAL A 26 -6.36 3.95 -1.35
CA VAL A 26 -5.72 2.67 -1.06
C VAL A 26 -6.16 1.61 -2.06
N ALA A 27 -5.22 1.00 -2.77
CA ALA A 27 -5.45 -0.11 -3.69
C ALA A 27 -4.99 -1.43 -3.09
N LEU A 28 -5.88 -2.42 -3.01
CA LEU A 28 -5.52 -3.81 -2.70
C LEU A 28 -5.02 -4.48 -3.98
N LEU A 29 -3.73 -4.82 -4.03
CA LEU A 29 -3.07 -5.32 -5.24
C LEU A 29 -3.20 -6.83 -5.41
N SER A 30 -3.40 -7.22 -6.66
CA SER A 30 -3.44 -8.61 -7.13
C SER A 30 -2.93 -8.70 -8.57
N TYR A 31 -2.84 -9.91 -9.10
CA TYR A 31 -2.70 -10.15 -10.54
C TYR A 31 -4.05 -10.09 -11.28
N SER A 32 -5.16 -9.91 -10.56
CA SER A 32 -6.53 -9.76 -11.05
C SER A 32 -7.04 -8.35 -10.86
N THR A 33 -7.99 -7.94 -11.69
CA THR A 33 -8.75 -6.69 -11.54
C THR A 33 -10.24 -7.00 -11.63
N LYS A 34 -10.98 -6.70 -10.55
CA LYS A 34 -12.45 -6.81 -10.48
C LYS A 34 -12.99 -8.16 -11.00
N GLY A 35 -12.39 -9.25 -10.50
CA GLY A 35 -12.82 -10.61 -10.81
C GLY A 35 -12.35 -11.15 -12.15
N SER A 36 -11.33 -10.57 -12.77
CA SER A 36 -10.75 -11.09 -14.03
C SER A 36 -10.10 -12.47 -13.87
N ALA A 37 -9.77 -12.86 -12.63
CA ALA A 37 -9.34 -14.20 -12.26
C ALA A 37 -10.03 -14.64 -10.95
N LYS A 38 -9.90 -15.93 -10.60
CA LYS A 38 -10.49 -16.50 -9.39
C LYS A 38 -9.51 -17.46 -8.73
N ASN A 39 -9.22 -17.22 -7.45
CA ASN A 39 -8.52 -18.15 -6.56
C ASN A 39 -8.64 -17.69 -5.10
N GLU A 40 -8.20 -18.53 -4.17
CA GLU A 40 -8.26 -18.26 -2.72
C GLU A 40 -7.57 -16.95 -2.30
N ALA A 41 -6.50 -16.54 -2.98
CA ALA A 41 -5.80 -15.29 -2.66
C ALA A 41 -6.63 -14.06 -3.05
N ILE A 42 -7.40 -14.14 -4.15
CA ILE A 42 -8.33 -13.10 -4.58
C ILE A 42 -9.53 -13.06 -3.64
N ASP A 43 -10.09 -14.22 -3.31
CA ASP A 43 -11.21 -14.33 -2.35
C ASP A 43 -10.84 -13.71 -1.00
N LYS A 44 -9.62 -13.94 -0.54
CA LYS A 44 -9.08 -13.31 0.67
C LYS A 44 -9.07 -11.77 0.57
N LEU A 45 -8.64 -11.19 -0.55
CA LEU A 45 -8.62 -9.74 -0.73
C LEU A 45 -10.04 -9.16 -0.78
N ASN A 46 -10.99 -9.86 -1.38
CA ASN A 46 -12.39 -9.45 -1.40
C ASN A 46 -12.97 -9.41 0.01
N VAL A 47 -12.68 -10.41 0.84
CA VAL A 47 -13.08 -10.41 2.27
C VAL A 47 -12.43 -9.24 3.03
N VAL A 48 -11.16 -8.91 2.76
CA VAL A 48 -10.50 -7.74 3.35
C VAL A 48 -11.25 -6.46 2.97
N LEU A 49 -11.59 -6.29 1.69
CA LEU A 49 -12.31 -5.12 1.20
C LEU A 49 -13.70 -4.98 1.82
N GLU A 50 -14.43 -6.09 1.94
CA GLU A 50 -15.75 -6.11 2.61
C GLU A 50 -15.64 -5.67 4.06
N LYS A 51 -14.70 -6.22 4.83
CA LYS A 51 -14.46 -5.81 6.22
C LYS A 51 -14.13 -4.34 6.37
N LEU A 52 -13.27 -3.79 5.50
CA LEU A 52 -12.94 -2.36 5.52
C LEU A 52 -14.16 -1.48 5.25
N LYS A 53 -15.04 -1.90 4.34
CA LYS A 53 -16.32 -1.23 4.07
C LYS A 53 -17.29 -1.30 5.27
N GLU A 54 -17.41 -2.46 5.91
CA GLU A 54 -18.22 -2.64 7.12
C GLU A 54 -17.73 -1.77 8.29
N MET A 55 -16.42 -1.60 8.43
CA MET A 55 -15.79 -0.73 9.43
C MET A 55 -15.98 0.77 9.15
N ASN A 56 -16.50 1.13 7.97
CA ASN A 56 -16.66 2.53 7.53
C ASN A 56 -15.38 3.35 7.72
N VAL A 57 -14.25 2.83 7.20
CA VAL A 57 -12.96 3.53 7.26
C VAL A 57 -13.06 4.93 6.63
N ASP A 58 -12.30 5.89 7.12
CA ASP A 58 -12.35 7.30 6.75
C ASP A 58 -11.49 7.66 5.53
N PHE A 59 -11.19 6.68 4.68
CA PHE A 59 -10.40 6.83 3.46
C PHE A 59 -10.97 6.00 2.31
N GLU A 60 -10.60 6.36 1.08
CA GLU A 60 -10.99 5.60 -0.11
C GLU A 60 -10.14 4.34 -0.24
N VAL A 61 -10.80 3.18 -0.28
CA VAL A 61 -10.15 1.87 -0.49
C VAL A 61 -10.93 1.06 -1.51
N ASP A 62 -10.23 0.42 -2.42
CA ASP A 62 -10.85 -0.47 -3.41
C ASP A 62 -9.84 -1.54 -3.92
N GLY A 63 -10.33 -2.53 -4.63
CA GLY A 63 -9.59 -3.68 -5.15
C GLY A 63 -10.55 -4.79 -5.60
N GLU A 64 -10.05 -5.94 -5.95
CA GLU A 64 -8.61 -6.17 -6.17
C GLU A 64 -8.20 -5.54 -7.51
N PHE A 65 -6.96 -5.06 -7.60
CA PHE A 65 -6.43 -4.43 -8.81
C PHE A 65 -5.06 -4.99 -9.20
N GLN A 66 -4.84 -5.11 -10.51
CA GLN A 66 -3.50 -5.14 -11.07
C GLN A 66 -2.84 -3.77 -10.86
N LEU A 67 -1.52 -3.73 -10.80
CA LEU A 67 -0.75 -2.50 -10.55
C LEU A 67 -1.04 -1.40 -11.59
N ASP A 68 -1.12 -1.77 -12.86
CA ASP A 68 -1.45 -0.86 -13.96
C ASP A 68 -2.85 -0.25 -13.79
N ALA A 69 -3.84 -1.06 -13.42
CA ALA A 69 -5.20 -0.58 -13.15
C ALA A 69 -5.28 0.32 -11.91
N ALA A 70 -4.44 0.09 -10.90
CA ALA A 70 -4.38 0.94 -9.72
C ALA A 70 -3.78 2.33 -10.00
N LEU A 71 -2.80 2.43 -10.91
CA LEU A 71 -1.97 3.62 -11.09
C LEU A 71 -2.27 4.41 -12.38
N ILE A 72 -2.72 3.75 -13.45
CA ILE A 72 -2.82 4.36 -14.78
C ILE A 72 -4.29 4.65 -15.12
N PRO A 73 -4.70 5.93 -15.24
CA PRO A 73 -6.09 6.31 -15.47
C PRO A 73 -6.71 5.66 -16.72
N GLU A 74 -5.95 5.58 -17.81
CA GLU A 74 -6.42 4.99 -19.06
C GLU A 74 -6.75 3.50 -18.90
N VAL A 75 -5.96 2.77 -18.12
CA VAL A 75 -6.18 1.36 -17.82
C VAL A 75 -7.36 1.20 -16.86
N ALA A 76 -7.44 2.06 -15.85
CA ALA A 76 -8.53 2.08 -14.89
C ALA A 76 -9.90 2.31 -15.55
N ASN A 77 -9.98 3.24 -16.48
CA ASN A 77 -11.21 3.53 -17.24
C ASN A 77 -11.75 2.32 -18.01
N ILE A 78 -10.88 1.38 -18.38
CA ILE A 78 -11.26 0.15 -19.09
C ILE A 78 -11.59 -0.98 -18.11
N LYS A 79 -10.74 -1.16 -17.07
CA LYS A 79 -10.81 -2.33 -16.20
C LYS A 79 -11.69 -2.13 -14.95
N ALA A 80 -11.84 -0.89 -14.48
CA ALA A 80 -12.55 -0.54 -13.25
C ALA A 80 -13.16 0.87 -13.31
N PRO A 81 -14.05 1.18 -14.28
CA PRO A 81 -14.53 2.54 -14.56
C PRO A 81 -15.31 3.16 -13.38
N ASP A 82 -15.92 2.35 -12.53
CA ASP A 82 -16.74 2.81 -11.39
C ASP A 82 -15.93 3.03 -10.11
N SER A 83 -14.63 2.76 -10.14
CA SER A 83 -13.77 2.90 -8.96
C SER A 83 -13.27 4.33 -8.79
N LYS A 84 -13.34 4.84 -7.55
CA LYS A 84 -12.76 6.14 -7.19
C LYS A 84 -11.25 6.06 -6.89
N VAL A 85 -10.72 4.85 -6.74
CA VAL A 85 -9.32 4.57 -6.41
C VAL A 85 -8.51 4.19 -7.63
N ALA A 86 -9.07 3.37 -8.53
CA ALA A 86 -8.38 2.93 -9.74
C ALA A 86 -7.86 4.10 -10.57
N GLY A 87 -6.64 4.00 -11.06
CA GLY A 87 -5.94 5.04 -11.81
C GLY A 87 -5.40 6.20 -10.97
N HIS A 88 -5.71 6.24 -9.68
CA HIS A 88 -5.36 7.35 -8.78
C HIS A 88 -4.84 6.87 -7.41
N ALA A 89 -4.55 5.58 -7.27
CA ALA A 89 -4.04 5.03 -6.02
C ALA A 89 -2.69 5.66 -5.63
N ASN A 90 -2.55 5.99 -4.36
CA ASN A 90 -1.32 6.53 -3.78
C ASN A 90 -0.82 5.70 -2.58
N VAL A 91 -1.61 4.69 -2.16
CA VAL A 91 -1.21 3.66 -1.20
C VAL A 91 -1.48 2.29 -1.82
N LEU A 92 -0.47 1.43 -1.86
CA LEU A 92 -0.52 0.12 -2.50
C LEU A 92 -0.33 -0.98 -1.47
N ILE A 93 -1.36 -1.79 -1.25
CA ILE A 93 -1.32 -2.93 -0.33
C ILE A 93 -1.03 -4.20 -1.12
N PHE A 94 0.14 -4.75 -0.93
CA PHE A 94 0.55 -6.00 -1.55
C PHE A 94 -0.09 -7.20 -0.84
N PRO A 95 -0.41 -8.31 -1.56
CA PRO A 95 -1.11 -9.46 -1.00
C PRO A 95 -0.30 -10.25 0.03
N ASN A 96 1.03 -10.11 -0.01
CA ASN A 96 1.97 -10.75 0.91
C ASN A 96 3.32 -10.04 0.90
N LEU A 97 4.19 -10.43 1.85
CA LEU A 97 5.53 -9.84 2.02
C LEU A 97 6.44 -10.07 0.81
N GLU A 98 6.34 -11.22 0.17
CA GLU A 98 7.20 -11.57 -0.98
C GLU A 98 6.93 -10.62 -2.15
N ALA A 99 5.66 -10.45 -2.52
CA ALA A 99 5.26 -9.53 -3.57
C ALA A 99 5.66 -8.08 -3.24
N GLY A 100 5.46 -7.64 -2.02
CA GLY A 100 5.85 -6.30 -1.57
C GLY A 100 7.35 -6.09 -1.60
N ASN A 101 8.13 -7.03 -1.08
CA ASN A 101 9.59 -6.95 -1.05
C ASN A 101 10.20 -6.93 -2.45
N ILE A 102 9.73 -7.78 -3.35
CA ILE A 102 10.17 -7.80 -4.75
C ILE A 102 9.75 -6.49 -5.44
N GLY A 103 8.48 -6.09 -5.28
CA GLY A 103 7.91 -4.92 -5.94
C GLY A 103 8.63 -3.62 -5.63
N TYR A 104 8.87 -3.31 -4.35
CA TYR A 104 9.57 -2.07 -4.00
C TYR A 104 11.02 -2.06 -4.48
N LYS A 105 11.72 -3.22 -4.44
CA LYS A 105 13.10 -3.32 -4.95
C LYS A 105 13.17 -3.12 -6.47
N ILE A 106 12.19 -3.63 -7.22
CA ILE A 106 12.09 -3.38 -8.66
C ILE A 106 11.91 -1.88 -8.92
N ALA A 107 10.96 -1.24 -8.23
CA ALA A 107 10.73 0.18 -8.37
C ALA A 107 11.98 1.01 -8.04
N GLN A 108 12.68 0.68 -6.94
CA GLN A 108 13.91 1.34 -6.53
C GLN A 108 15.03 1.17 -7.56
N ARG A 109 15.27 -0.06 -8.04
CA ARG A 109 16.46 -0.37 -8.87
C ARG A 109 16.28 -0.07 -10.36
N PHE A 110 15.07 -0.22 -10.89
CA PHE A 110 14.77 0.02 -12.30
C PHE A 110 14.00 1.32 -12.54
N GLY A 111 13.21 1.77 -11.56
CA GLY A 111 12.42 2.99 -11.64
C GLY A 111 13.09 4.22 -11.04
N ASP A 112 14.32 4.09 -10.53
CA ASP A 112 15.08 5.17 -9.86
C ASP A 112 14.26 5.84 -8.73
N ALA A 113 13.39 5.05 -8.08
CA ALA A 113 12.57 5.53 -6.99
C ALA A 113 13.37 5.57 -5.68
N LEU A 114 13.21 6.64 -4.92
CA LEU A 114 13.75 6.72 -3.57
C LEU A 114 12.97 5.78 -2.64
N ALA A 115 13.67 4.84 -2.01
CA ALA A 115 13.08 3.92 -1.05
C ALA A 115 13.46 4.33 0.38
N ILE A 116 12.51 4.92 1.11
CA ILE A 116 12.68 5.26 2.53
C ILE A 116 12.00 4.19 3.37
N GLY A 117 12.78 3.49 4.19
CA GLY A 117 12.26 2.42 5.04
C GLY A 117 13.18 1.20 5.11
N PRO A 118 12.71 0.09 5.71
CA PRO A 118 11.31 -0.16 6.12
C PRO A 118 10.82 0.74 7.26
N VAL A 119 9.57 1.17 7.16
CA VAL A 119 8.88 1.95 8.19
C VAL A 119 7.94 1.02 8.95
N THR A 120 8.17 0.87 10.25
CA THR A 120 7.31 0.04 11.11
C THR A 120 6.05 0.80 11.50
N GLN A 121 4.89 0.14 11.41
CA GLN A 121 3.58 0.70 11.69
C GLN A 121 2.92 0.00 12.88
N GLY A 122 1.92 0.63 13.49
CA GLY A 122 1.12 0.07 14.59
C GLY A 122 1.82 -0.01 15.95
N LEU A 123 2.97 0.63 16.13
CA LEU A 123 3.67 0.68 17.42
C LEU A 123 3.30 1.94 18.20
N GLN A 124 3.21 1.81 19.53
CA GLN A 124 2.96 2.95 20.43
C GLN A 124 4.08 4.02 20.39
N LYS A 125 5.28 3.60 20.07
CA LYS A 125 6.44 4.47 19.84
C LYS A 125 7.17 4.06 18.59
N PRO A 126 7.65 5.01 17.79
CA PRO A 126 8.29 4.71 16.53
C PRO A 126 9.63 3.99 16.75
N VAL A 127 9.79 2.89 16.06
CA VAL A 127 11.04 2.13 15.94
C VAL A 127 11.16 1.67 14.51
N ASN A 128 12.15 2.16 13.79
CA ASN A 128 12.41 1.76 12.41
C ASN A 128 13.78 1.09 12.30
N ASP A 129 13.87 0.11 11.41
CA ASP A 129 15.10 -0.63 11.12
C ASP A 129 15.63 -0.24 9.73
N LEU A 130 16.87 -0.58 9.46
CA LEU A 130 17.53 -0.32 8.20
C LEU A 130 18.15 -1.59 7.63
N SER A 131 18.11 -1.72 6.32
CA SER A 131 18.83 -2.77 5.62
C SER A 131 20.33 -2.60 5.78
N ARG A 132 21.08 -3.71 5.81
CA ARG A 132 22.56 -3.73 5.83
C ARG A 132 23.20 -3.04 4.61
N GLY A 133 22.42 -2.84 3.54
CA GLY A 133 22.87 -2.14 2.32
C GLY A 133 22.33 -0.71 2.21
N SER A 134 21.92 -0.08 3.31
CA SER A 134 21.39 1.27 3.32
C SER A 134 22.48 2.30 3.04
N THR A 135 22.14 3.30 2.24
CA THR A 135 22.97 4.47 1.97
C THR A 135 22.83 5.52 3.08
N VAL A 136 23.64 6.57 3.03
CA VAL A 136 23.51 7.70 3.95
C VAL A 136 22.15 8.38 3.78
N GLU A 137 21.68 8.51 2.54
CA GLU A 137 20.37 9.08 2.21
C GLU A 137 19.23 8.26 2.81
N ASP A 138 19.30 6.93 2.74
CA ASP A 138 18.30 6.02 3.35
C ASP A 138 18.26 6.21 4.88
N ILE A 139 19.44 6.35 5.50
CA ILE A 139 19.56 6.56 6.96
C ILE A 139 18.91 7.90 7.36
N VAL A 140 19.26 8.97 6.67
CA VAL A 140 18.73 10.31 6.93
C VAL A 140 17.21 10.33 6.72
N GLY A 141 16.72 9.75 5.62
CA GLY A 141 15.29 9.63 5.32
C GLY A 141 14.53 8.89 6.41
N THR A 142 15.09 7.76 6.89
CA THR A 142 14.46 6.96 7.96
C THR A 142 14.45 7.70 9.30
N ILE A 143 15.49 8.47 9.64
CA ILE A 143 15.52 9.32 10.83
C ILE A 143 14.40 10.38 10.76
N ILE A 144 14.26 11.05 9.61
CA ILE A 144 13.21 12.06 9.40
C ILE A 144 11.82 11.44 9.61
N VAL A 145 11.54 10.30 8.97
CA VAL A 145 10.28 9.57 9.10
C VAL A 145 10.03 9.18 10.56
N THR A 146 11.04 8.65 11.26
CA THR A 146 10.92 8.27 12.68
C THR A 146 10.58 9.49 13.56
N CYS A 147 11.18 10.64 13.30
CA CYS A 147 10.85 11.87 13.99
C CYS A 147 9.42 12.36 13.70
N MET A 148 8.92 12.17 12.48
CA MET A 148 7.54 12.49 12.12
C MET A 148 6.53 11.57 12.83
N GLN A 149 6.84 10.28 12.94
CA GLN A 149 6.02 9.30 13.67
C GLN A 149 5.98 9.57 15.19
N ALA A 150 6.97 10.28 15.76
CA ALA A 150 7.07 10.56 17.20
C ALA A 150 6.21 11.74 17.67
N LYS A 151 5.52 12.43 16.76
CA LYS A 151 4.61 13.54 17.06
C LYS A 151 3.22 13.02 17.44
#